data_90615b8fee9aa0e8966ec713f34f0127
#
_entry.id   90615b8fee9aa0e8966ec713f34f0127
#
_cell.length_a   1.000
_cell.length_b   1.000
_cell.length_c   1.000
_cell.angle_alpha   90.00
_cell.angle_beta   90.00
_cell.angle_gamma   90.00
#
_symmetry.space_group_name_H-M   'P 1'
#
loop_
_entity.id
_entity.type
_entity.pdbx_description
1 polymer ?
#
loop_
_entity_poly.entity_id
_entity_poly.type
_entity_poly.pdbx_seq_one_letter_code
_entity_poly.pdbx_strand_id
1 'polypeptide(L)'
;LGGFVGLIKAISNWRAGTVTEAAYTGYGTRPAITYGSAADTSPVGGRQKSNTGAVTFPQNTGSNEDQIGYGIWSAATAGTLHAIGLLDTDPPILGVGRTDDTVEAIAHGLQTDQRVYVLAAPGAQIPTGLSENTAYFVLASGLTADLFKLSTTSGGSAIDITVGGASLFCPYKAVTVATNATPEFAIGAIVVQI
;
A
#
# COMPACT_ATOMS: atom_id res chain seq x y z
N LEU A 1 15.70 11.10 -14.47
CA LEU A 1 14.73 10.01 -14.40
C LEU A 1 13.39 10.56 -14.86
N GLY A 2 12.93 10.15 -16.02
CA GLY A 2 11.54 10.26 -16.46
C GLY A 2 10.86 8.92 -16.20
N GLY A 3 9.55 8.91 -16.09
CA GLY A 3 8.78 7.70 -15.90
C GLY A 3 7.31 7.94 -16.19
N PHE A 4 6.53 6.91 -15.98
CA PHE A 4 5.08 6.94 -16.15
C PHE A 4 4.44 6.43 -14.86
N VAL A 5 3.38 7.08 -14.41
CA VAL A 5 2.68 6.71 -13.18
C VAL A 5 1.43 5.92 -13.53
N GLY A 6 1.24 4.78 -12.87
CA GLY A 6 0.02 4.00 -12.96
C GLY A 6 -0.64 3.85 -11.59
N LEU A 7 -1.95 3.74 -11.54
CA LEU A 7 -2.71 3.39 -10.35
C LEU A 7 -2.75 1.88 -10.18
N ILE A 8 -2.70 1.41 -8.94
CA ILE A 8 -2.64 -0.01 -8.59
C ILE A 8 -3.86 -0.36 -7.73
N LYS A 9 -4.65 -1.33 -8.17
CA LYS A 9 -5.80 -1.85 -7.43
C LYS A 9 -5.52 -3.09 -6.59
N ALA A 10 -4.45 -3.82 -6.90
CA ALA A 10 -4.02 -4.95 -6.09
C ALA A 10 -2.50 -5.17 -6.19
N ILE A 11 -1.90 -5.63 -5.09
CA ILE A 11 -0.50 -6.06 -5.02
C ILE A 11 -0.51 -7.50 -4.53
N SER A 12 -0.13 -8.45 -5.38
CA SER A 12 -0.06 -9.86 -5.02
C SER A 12 1.32 -10.28 -4.52
N ASN A 13 2.37 -9.57 -4.91
CA ASN A 13 3.71 -9.75 -4.35
C ASN A 13 4.49 -8.43 -4.41
N TRP A 14 4.65 -7.82 -3.24
CA TRP A 14 5.36 -6.54 -3.11
C TRP A 14 6.83 -6.64 -3.52
N ARG A 15 7.52 -7.68 -3.05
CA ARG A 15 8.96 -7.87 -3.31
C ARG A 15 9.26 -8.17 -4.78
N ALA A 16 8.39 -8.94 -5.43
CA ALA A 16 8.52 -9.25 -6.86
C ALA A 16 7.94 -8.16 -7.76
N GLY A 17 7.29 -7.13 -7.21
CA GLY A 17 6.62 -6.09 -7.97
C GLY A 17 5.42 -6.61 -8.78
N THR A 18 4.76 -7.68 -8.30
CA THR A 18 3.59 -8.22 -9.00
C THR A 18 2.34 -7.46 -8.58
N VAL A 19 1.84 -6.64 -9.48
CA VAL A 19 0.71 -5.74 -9.24
C VAL A 19 -0.39 -5.95 -10.28
N THR A 20 -1.62 -5.60 -9.91
CA THR A 20 -2.73 -5.42 -10.84
C THR A 20 -3.00 -3.93 -10.95
N GLU A 21 -2.84 -3.40 -12.14
CA GLU A 21 -3.07 -2.00 -12.44
C GLU A 21 -4.57 -1.68 -12.49
N ALA A 22 -4.93 -0.41 -12.35
CA ALA A 22 -6.28 0.09 -12.54
C ALA A 22 -6.84 -0.33 -13.90
N ALA A 23 -8.14 -0.58 -13.95
CA ALA A 23 -8.85 -0.99 -15.16
C ALA A 23 -10.22 -0.32 -15.30
N TYR A 24 -10.46 0.80 -14.60
CA TYR A 24 -11.72 1.53 -14.74
C TYR A 24 -11.89 2.04 -16.18
N THR A 25 -13.14 2.21 -16.59
CA THR A 25 -13.45 2.68 -17.97
C THR A 25 -12.88 4.08 -18.16
N GLY A 26 -12.03 4.23 -19.17
CA GLY A 26 -11.26 5.44 -19.43
C GLY A 26 -9.78 5.34 -19.03
N TYR A 27 -9.40 4.43 -18.13
CA TYR A 27 -7.99 4.17 -17.83
C TYR A 27 -7.31 3.55 -19.05
N GLY A 28 -6.42 4.27 -19.66
CA GLY A 28 -5.76 3.83 -20.89
C GLY A 28 -4.24 3.77 -20.72
N THR A 29 -3.57 4.86 -21.01
CA THR A 29 -2.13 4.97 -20.87
C THR A 29 -1.75 5.69 -19.58
N ARG A 30 -0.64 5.28 -18.98
CA ARG A 30 -0.09 5.94 -17.79
C ARG A 30 0.39 7.35 -18.15
N PRO A 31 0.03 8.39 -17.38
CA PRO A 31 0.57 9.73 -17.57
C PRO A 31 2.08 9.77 -17.28
N ALA A 32 2.79 10.62 -17.99
CA ALA A 32 4.21 10.86 -17.75
C ALA A 32 4.42 11.65 -16.45
N ILE A 33 5.53 11.36 -15.75
CA ILE A 33 5.96 12.11 -14.59
C ILE A 33 7.29 12.80 -14.87
N THR A 34 7.39 14.06 -14.46
CA THR A 34 8.63 14.85 -14.51
C THR A 34 9.07 15.16 -13.09
N TYR A 35 10.32 14.90 -12.78
CA TYR A 35 10.93 15.16 -11.49
C TYR A 35 11.79 16.42 -11.51
N GLY A 36 11.80 17.15 -10.41
CA GLY A 36 12.71 18.25 -10.16
C GLY A 36 14.15 17.79 -9.92
N SER A 37 15.02 18.76 -9.66
CA SER A 37 16.38 18.48 -9.20
C SER A 37 16.34 17.75 -7.85
N ALA A 38 17.34 16.90 -7.62
CA ALA A 38 17.45 16.24 -6.33
C ALA A 38 17.80 17.26 -5.24
N ALA A 39 17.08 17.25 -4.14
CA ALA A 39 17.34 18.07 -2.97
C ALA A 39 17.76 17.18 -1.78
N ASP A 40 18.68 17.67 -0.97
CA ASP A 40 19.07 17.04 0.29
C ASP A 40 18.11 17.48 1.39
N THR A 41 16.92 16.89 1.39
CA THR A 41 15.84 17.25 2.34
C THR A 41 15.54 16.16 3.37
N SER A 42 16.30 15.05 3.32
CA SER A 42 16.11 13.97 4.26
C SER A 42 16.94 14.18 5.53
N PRO A 43 16.33 14.12 6.74
CA PRO A 43 17.06 14.19 8.01
C PRO A 43 17.99 13.00 8.25
N VAL A 44 17.91 11.95 7.42
CA VAL A 44 18.76 10.76 7.47
C VAL A 44 19.79 10.69 6.32
N GLY A 45 20.04 11.80 5.63
CA GLY A 45 21.14 11.90 4.64
C GLY A 45 20.85 11.32 3.26
N GLY A 46 19.57 11.16 2.88
CA GLY A 46 19.16 10.76 1.52
C GLY A 46 18.79 11.94 0.64
N ARG A 47 18.95 11.79 -0.67
CA ARG A 47 18.45 12.75 -1.65
C ARG A 47 17.06 12.38 -2.10
N GLN A 48 16.21 13.38 -2.32
CA GLN A 48 14.83 13.18 -2.76
C GLN A 48 14.54 13.96 -4.04
N LYS A 49 13.63 13.43 -4.84
CA LYS A 49 13.02 14.14 -5.98
C LYS A 49 11.52 14.06 -5.87
N SER A 50 10.83 15.15 -6.16
CA SER A 50 9.39 15.19 -6.26
C SER A 50 8.94 15.54 -7.68
N ASN A 51 7.67 15.21 -8.02
CA ASN A 51 7.08 15.62 -9.30
C ASN A 51 6.92 17.14 -9.36
N THR A 52 7.27 17.73 -10.49
CA THR A 52 7.21 19.19 -10.73
C THR A 52 5.90 19.65 -11.36
N GLY A 53 5.13 18.74 -11.91
CA GLY A 53 3.80 18.97 -12.46
C GLY A 53 2.77 18.03 -11.84
N ALA A 54 1.51 18.40 -11.86
CA ALA A 54 0.43 17.48 -11.52
C ALA A 54 0.45 16.27 -12.46
N VAL A 55 0.10 15.09 -11.93
CA VAL A 55 -0.01 13.86 -12.72
C VAL A 55 -1.48 13.49 -12.77
N THR A 56 -2.14 13.88 -13.83
CA THR A 56 -3.58 13.71 -14.04
C THR A 56 -3.86 12.45 -14.86
N PHE A 57 -4.74 11.61 -14.36
CA PHE A 57 -5.19 10.40 -15.05
C PHE A 57 -6.45 10.67 -15.87
N PRO A 58 -6.77 9.82 -16.84
CA PRO A 58 -8.04 9.91 -17.56
C PRO A 58 -9.24 9.80 -16.61
N GLN A 59 -10.34 10.45 -16.95
CA GLN A 59 -11.59 10.39 -16.19
C GLN A 59 -12.13 8.95 -16.17
N ASN A 60 -12.62 8.52 -15.01
CA ASN A 60 -13.38 7.28 -14.91
C ASN A 60 -14.79 7.48 -15.46
N THR A 61 -15.11 6.89 -16.59
CA THR A 61 -16.45 6.94 -17.21
C THR A 61 -17.31 5.71 -16.92
N GLY A 62 -16.80 4.77 -16.11
CA GLY A 62 -17.50 3.55 -15.70
C GLY A 62 -17.90 3.56 -14.23
N SER A 63 -17.92 2.38 -13.63
CA SER A 63 -18.22 2.18 -12.22
C SER A 63 -17.01 2.57 -11.32
N ASN A 64 -17.29 2.78 -10.04
CA ASN A 64 -16.26 3.02 -9.04
C ASN A 64 -15.23 1.90 -9.03
N GLU A 65 -13.96 2.25 -8.89
CA GLU A 65 -12.86 1.28 -8.70
C GLU A 65 -11.93 1.75 -7.59
N ASP A 66 -11.62 0.85 -6.67
CA ASP A 66 -10.71 1.11 -5.55
C ASP A 66 -9.26 0.96 -5.98
N GLN A 67 -8.44 1.93 -5.61
CA GLN A 67 -7.00 1.95 -5.81
C GLN A 67 -6.29 1.90 -4.46
N ILE A 68 -5.28 1.04 -4.33
CA ILE A 68 -4.52 0.88 -3.09
C ILE A 68 -3.12 1.49 -3.18
N GLY A 69 -2.65 1.75 -4.39
CA GLY A 69 -1.29 2.24 -4.60
C GLY A 69 -1.08 2.89 -5.95
N TYR A 70 0.14 3.26 -6.17
CA TYR A 70 0.65 3.71 -7.47
C TYR A 70 1.99 3.05 -7.77
N GLY A 71 2.34 2.98 -9.03
CA GLY A 71 3.65 2.52 -9.46
C GLY A 71 4.30 3.49 -10.42
N ILE A 72 5.61 3.37 -10.61
CA ILE A 72 6.39 4.11 -11.59
C ILE A 72 6.97 3.12 -12.58
N TRP A 73 6.66 3.31 -13.85
CA TRP A 73 7.08 2.44 -14.95
C TRP A 73 8.03 3.16 -15.92
N SER A 74 8.79 2.36 -16.68
CA SER A 74 9.66 2.86 -17.76
C SER A 74 8.90 3.33 -19.00
N ALA A 75 7.62 2.95 -19.18
CA ALA A 75 6.83 3.27 -20.37
C ALA A 75 5.36 3.51 -20.04
N ALA A 76 4.66 4.25 -20.92
CA ALA A 76 3.25 4.57 -20.79
C ALA A 76 2.35 3.32 -20.88
N THR A 77 2.77 2.32 -21.63
CA THR A 77 2.14 1.01 -21.76
C THR A 77 3.20 -0.05 -21.64
N ALA A 78 2.87 -1.21 -21.08
CA ALA A 78 3.86 -2.25 -20.77
C ALA A 78 5.02 -1.68 -19.90
N GLY A 79 6.28 -1.97 -20.24
CA GLY A 79 7.45 -1.45 -19.54
C GLY A 79 7.72 -2.14 -18.20
N THR A 80 8.84 -1.77 -17.60
CA THR A 80 9.30 -2.31 -16.31
C THR A 80 8.79 -1.43 -15.17
N LEU A 81 8.24 -2.05 -14.13
CA LEU A 81 7.89 -1.39 -12.88
C LEU A 81 9.17 -1.13 -12.08
N HIS A 82 9.41 0.11 -11.70
CA HIS A 82 10.60 0.55 -10.96
C HIS A 82 10.34 0.79 -9.49
N ALA A 83 9.14 1.27 -9.15
CA ALA A 83 8.78 1.60 -7.77
C ALA A 83 7.28 1.40 -7.55
N ILE A 84 6.92 1.09 -6.31
CA ILE A 84 5.54 0.98 -5.83
C ILE A 84 5.40 1.86 -4.59
N GLY A 85 4.30 2.62 -4.51
CA GLY A 85 3.87 3.32 -3.31
C GLY A 85 2.44 2.96 -2.97
N LEU A 86 2.11 2.88 -1.69
CA LEU A 86 0.72 2.79 -1.23
C LEU A 86 0.09 4.18 -1.19
N LEU A 87 -1.23 4.22 -1.36
CA LEU A 87 -2.05 5.41 -1.10
C LEU A 87 -2.56 5.36 0.33
N ASP A 88 -2.82 6.55 0.92
CA ASP A 88 -3.47 6.70 2.23
C ASP A 88 -2.96 5.71 3.29
N THR A 89 -1.68 5.83 3.65
CA THR A 89 -1.00 4.95 4.61
C THR A 89 -0.88 5.62 5.97
N ASP A 90 -1.17 4.84 7.01
CA ASP A 90 -0.82 5.20 8.40
C ASP A 90 0.60 4.68 8.75
N PRO A 91 1.25 5.20 9.81
CA PRO A 91 2.55 4.70 10.25
C PRO A 91 2.54 3.19 10.53
N PRO A 92 3.65 2.48 10.22
CA PRO A 92 3.77 1.06 10.55
C PRO A 92 3.65 0.80 12.05
N ILE A 93 2.93 -0.26 12.40
CA ILE A 93 2.66 -0.69 13.77
C ILE A 93 3.49 -1.94 14.04
N LEU A 94 4.32 -1.92 15.10
CA LEU A 94 4.96 -3.14 15.56
C LEU A 94 3.95 -3.94 16.39
N GLY A 95 3.69 -5.17 15.99
CA GLY A 95 2.79 -6.07 16.71
C GLY A 95 3.40 -7.45 16.92
N VAL A 96 2.93 -8.12 17.96
CA VAL A 96 3.34 -9.46 18.35
C VAL A 96 2.18 -10.42 18.17
N GLY A 97 2.33 -11.38 17.25
CA GLY A 97 1.35 -12.45 17.07
C GLY A 97 1.37 -13.42 18.25
N ARG A 98 0.19 -13.88 18.66
CA ARG A 98 -0.04 -14.77 19.80
C ARG A 98 -0.76 -16.04 19.34
N THR A 99 -0.58 -17.11 20.07
CA THR A 99 -1.16 -18.43 19.75
C THR A 99 -2.68 -18.54 19.98
N ASP A 100 -3.33 -17.45 20.34
CA ASP A 100 -4.79 -17.30 20.41
C ASP A 100 -5.37 -16.58 19.19
N ASP A 101 -4.62 -16.54 18.07
CA ASP A 101 -4.97 -15.89 16.81
C ASP A 101 -5.07 -14.37 16.90
N THR A 102 -4.55 -13.76 17.96
CA THR A 102 -4.50 -12.31 18.09
C THR A 102 -3.12 -11.76 17.79
N VAL A 103 -3.09 -10.51 17.37
CA VAL A 103 -1.88 -9.68 17.34
C VAL A 103 -2.02 -8.62 18.42
N GLU A 104 -1.02 -8.52 19.28
CA GLU A 104 -0.93 -7.50 20.31
C GLU A 104 -0.09 -6.32 19.80
N ALA A 105 -0.67 -5.14 19.83
CA ALA A 105 0.00 -3.89 19.49
C ALA A 105 -0.70 -2.73 20.23
N ILE A 106 -0.02 -2.11 21.16
CA ILE A 106 -0.59 -1.11 22.08
C ILE A 106 -1.10 0.12 21.31
N ALA A 107 -2.35 0.53 21.58
CA ALA A 107 -2.97 1.71 21.02
C ALA A 107 -2.87 1.80 19.48
N HIS A 108 -3.06 0.69 18.80
CA HIS A 108 -2.80 0.55 17.36
C HIS A 108 -3.75 1.38 16.47
N GLY A 109 -4.93 1.78 16.94
CA GLY A 109 -5.88 2.63 16.20
C GLY A 109 -6.54 2.00 14.97
N LEU A 110 -6.30 0.69 14.71
CA LEU A 110 -6.88 -0.01 13.56
C LEU A 110 -8.40 -0.09 13.66
N GLN A 111 -9.04 -0.12 12.49
CA GLN A 111 -10.49 -0.23 12.35
C GLN A 111 -10.88 -1.57 11.71
N THR A 112 -12.12 -2.00 11.95
CA THR A 112 -12.68 -3.17 11.25
C THR A 112 -12.56 -3.00 9.73
N ASP A 113 -12.21 -4.09 9.04
CA ASP A 113 -12.00 -4.18 7.59
C ASP A 113 -10.83 -3.32 7.05
N GLN A 114 -10.08 -2.63 7.93
CA GLN A 114 -8.87 -1.95 7.52
C GLN A 114 -7.86 -2.97 6.97
N ARG A 115 -7.22 -2.62 5.87
CA ARG A 115 -6.16 -3.45 5.28
C ARG A 115 -4.83 -3.15 5.95
N VAL A 116 -4.08 -4.20 6.25
CA VAL A 116 -2.70 -4.11 6.76
C VAL A 116 -1.78 -4.95 5.90
N TYR A 117 -0.62 -4.43 5.62
CA TYR A 117 0.45 -5.15 4.93
C TYR A 117 1.44 -5.66 5.97
N VAL A 118 1.82 -6.95 5.90
CA VAL A 118 2.74 -7.55 6.86
C VAL A 118 4.16 -7.54 6.33
N LEU A 119 5.07 -6.98 7.11
CA LEU A 119 6.51 -7.00 6.85
C LEU A 119 7.23 -7.66 8.03
N ALA A 120 8.36 -8.31 7.77
CA ALA A 120 9.21 -8.84 8.84
C ALA A 120 9.74 -7.68 9.71
N ALA A 121 9.61 -7.80 11.01
CA ALA A 121 10.32 -6.91 11.92
C ALA A 121 11.81 -7.29 11.95
N PRO A 122 12.75 -6.33 12.02
CA PRO A 122 14.18 -6.62 12.04
C PRO A 122 14.55 -7.59 13.16
N GLY A 123 15.17 -8.72 12.81
CA GLY A 123 15.62 -9.74 13.77
C GLY A 123 14.52 -10.60 14.39
N ALA A 124 13.27 -10.46 13.95
CA ALA A 124 12.14 -11.23 14.45
C ALA A 124 11.62 -12.23 13.41
N GLN A 125 10.96 -13.28 13.90
CA GLN A 125 10.23 -14.23 13.05
C GLN A 125 8.78 -13.74 12.90
N ILE A 126 8.27 -13.82 11.68
CA ILE A 126 6.85 -13.57 11.41
C ILE A 126 6.02 -14.65 12.12
N PRO A 127 4.89 -14.29 12.76
CA PRO A 127 3.99 -15.27 13.36
C PRO A 127 3.57 -16.33 12.33
N THR A 128 3.57 -17.60 12.73
CA THR A 128 3.12 -18.69 11.85
C THR A 128 1.66 -18.47 11.46
N GLY A 129 1.33 -18.69 10.19
CA GLY A 129 0.01 -18.38 9.62
C GLY A 129 -0.02 -17.06 8.87
N LEU A 130 0.86 -16.11 9.23
CA LEU A 130 1.07 -14.88 8.46
C LEU A 130 2.21 -15.06 7.46
N SER A 131 2.16 -14.32 6.38
CA SER A 131 3.20 -14.29 5.36
C SER A 131 3.70 -12.88 5.12
N GLU A 132 5.01 -12.72 4.95
CA GLU A 132 5.60 -11.45 4.56
C GLU A 132 5.07 -10.98 3.20
N ASN A 133 4.97 -9.68 3.04
CA ASN A 133 4.51 -9.05 1.80
C ASN A 133 3.07 -9.44 1.39
N THR A 134 2.24 -9.76 2.37
CA THR A 134 0.85 -10.14 2.17
C THR A 134 -0.08 -9.15 2.85
N ALA A 135 -1.17 -8.83 2.18
CA ALA A 135 -2.22 -7.98 2.72
C ALA A 135 -3.27 -8.82 3.45
N TYR A 136 -3.71 -8.32 4.58
CA TYR A 136 -4.76 -8.91 5.41
C TYR A 136 -5.80 -7.86 5.78
N PHE A 137 -6.97 -8.33 6.24
CA PHE A 137 -8.06 -7.50 6.74
C PHE A 137 -8.16 -7.65 8.26
N VAL A 138 -8.35 -6.53 8.95
CA VAL A 138 -8.62 -6.50 10.39
C VAL A 138 -10.05 -6.95 10.64
N LEU A 139 -10.24 -7.97 11.48
CA LEU A 139 -11.55 -8.49 11.84
C LEU A 139 -12.18 -7.68 12.97
N ALA A 140 -13.52 -7.55 12.95
CA ALA A 140 -14.29 -6.98 14.05
C ALA A 140 -14.19 -7.84 15.32
N SER A 141 -14.14 -9.16 15.15
CA SER A 141 -14.00 -10.11 16.25
C SER A 141 -12.62 -10.03 16.88
N GLY A 142 -12.57 -9.73 18.17
CA GLY A 142 -11.31 -9.61 18.93
C GLY A 142 -10.59 -8.27 18.74
N LEU A 143 -11.20 -7.30 18.05
CA LEU A 143 -10.66 -5.95 17.92
C LEU A 143 -10.88 -5.16 19.23
N THR A 144 -9.79 -4.70 19.81
CA THR A 144 -9.77 -3.83 21.00
C THR A 144 -8.78 -2.67 20.75
N ALA A 145 -8.46 -1.88 21.76
CA ALA A 145 -7.43 -0.85 21.64
C ALA A 145 -6.01 -1.43 21.38
N ASP A 146 -5.75 -2.65 21.88
CA ASP A 146 -4.41 -3.24 21.93
C ASP A 146 -4.32 -4.61 21.23
N LEU A 147 -5.45 -5.18 20.80
CA LEU A 147 -5.51 -6.50 20.16
C LEU A 147 -6.32 -6.44 18.87
N PHE A 148 -5.90 -7.22 17.87
CA PHE A 148 -6.67 -7.44 16.66
C PHE A 148 -6.44 -8.84 16.09
N LYS A 149 -7.38 -9.31 15.26
CA LYS A 149 -7.27 -10.54 14.46
C LYS A 149 -7.24 -10.19 12.98
N LEU A 150 -6.62 -11.06 12.22
CA LEU A 150 -6.45 -10.87 10.77
C LEU A 150 -7.14 -11.99 9.97
N SER A 151 -7.57 -11.64 8.76
CA SER A 151 -8.10 -12.57 7.77
C SER A 151 -7.54 -12.26 6.38
N THR A 152 -7.54 -13.25 5.51
CA THR A 152 -7.19 -13.07 4.08
C THR A 152 -8.29 -12.39 3.28
N THR A 153 -9.52 -12.34 3.82
CA THR A 153 -10.68 -11.70 3.17
C THR A 153 -11.44 -10.86 4.19
N SER A 154 -12.11 -9.79 3.71
CA SER A 154 -13.00 -8.98 4.56
C SER A 154 -14.07 -9.87 5.19
N GLY A 155 -14.24 -9.76 6.52
CA GLY A 155 -15.21 -10.56 7.31
C GLY A 155 -14.98 -12.07 7.30
N GLY A 156 -13.81 -12.54 6.83
CA GLY A 156 -13.48 -13.97 6.75
C GLY A 156 -13.09 -14.58 8.11
N SER A 157 -12.57 -15.82 8.09
CA SER A 157 -12.06 -16.49 9.28
C SER A 157 -10.74 -15.92 9.73
N ALA A 158 -10.51 -15.92 11.05
CA ALA A 158 -9.21 -15.52 11.60
C ALA A 158 -8.11 -16.46 11.11
N ILE A 159 -6.93 -15.89 10.88
CA ILE A 159 -5.71 -16.65 10.60
C ILE A 159 -5.30 -17.40 11.88
N ASP A 160 -5.05 -18.69 11.73
CA ASP A 160 -4.52 -19.55 12.80
C ASP A 160 -3.03 -19.24 13.03
N ILE A 161 -2.72 -18.65 14.20
CA ILE A 161 -1.36 -18.33 14.63
C ILE A 161 -0.91 -19.39 15.63
N THR A 162 -0.19 -20.39 15.15
CA THR A 162 0.29 -21.51 15.98
C THR A 162 1.61 -21.25 16.71
N VAL A 163 2.42 -20.33 16.19
CA VAL A 163 3.67 -19.88 16.81
C VAL A 163 3.72 -18.36 16.78
N GLY A 164 3.96 -17.76 17.93
CA GLY A 164 4.10 -16.31 18.05
C GLY A 164 5.34 -15.77 17.33
N GLY A 165 5.34 -14.46 17.12
CA GLY A 165 6.44 -13.75 16.47
C GLY A 165 6.11 -12.26 16.36
N ALA A 166 7.05 -11.44 15.88
CA ALA A 166 6.83 -10.01 15.71
C ALA A 166 6.89 -9.58 14.26
N SER A 167 6.00 -8.67 13.88
CA SER A 167 5.91 -8.13 12.53
C SER A 167 5.60 -6.63 12.56
N LEU A 168 5.93 -5.95 11.46
CA LEU A 168 5.43 -4.62 11.18
C LEU A 168 4.13 -4.76 10.38
N PHE A 169 3.08 -4.17 10.88
CA PHE A 169 1.79 -4.06 10.22
C PHE A 169 1.67 -2.65 9.66
N CYS A 170 1.60 -2.54 8.34
CA CYS A 170 1.51 -1.27 7.62
C CYS A 170 0.06 -1.05 7.20
N PRO A 171 -0.72 -0.24 7.93
CA PRO A 171 -2.10 0.02 7.57
C PRO A 171 -2.18 0.87 6.31
N TYR A 172 -3.16 0.58 5.47
CA TYR A 172 -3.46 1.40 4.29
C TYR A 172 -4.96 1.35 3.99
N LYS A 173 -5.43 2.35 3.26
CA LYS A 173 -6.82 2.44 2.80
C LYS A 173 -6.87 2.46 1.29
N ALA A 174 -7.95 1.93 0.74
CA ALA A 174 -8.23 2.09 -0.67
C ALA A 174 -8.82 3.48 -0.92
N VAL A 175 -8.36 4.13 -1.98
CA VAL A 175 -8.92 5.39 -2.48
C VAL A 175 -9.83 5.06 -3.65
N THR A 176 -11.12 5.34 -3.52
CA THR A 176 -12.10 5.06 -4.57
C THR A 176 -12.03 6.10 -5.68
N VAL A 177 -11.74 5.66 -6.89
CA VAL A 177 -11.93 6.47 -8.10
C VAL A 177 -13.40 6.36 -8.51
N ALA A 178 -14.19 7.34 -8.11
CA ALA A 178 -15.62 7.37 -8.39
C ALA A 178 -15.91 7.56 -9.89
N THR A 179 -17.12 7.19 -10.32
CA THR A 179 -17.64 7.52 -11.63
C THR A 179 -17.58 9.04 -11.88
N ASN A 180 -17.12 9.44 -13.04
CA ASN A 180 -16.86 10.82 -13.45
C ASN A 180 -15.73 11.54 -12.66
N ALA A 181 -14.99 10.86 -11.80
CA ALA A 181 -13.80 11.42 -11.18
C ALA A 181 -12.60 11.38 -12.13
N THR A 182 -11.76 12.40 -12.02
CA THR A 182 -10.45 12.49 -12.69
C THR A 182 -9.37 12.43 -11.61
N PRO A 183 -8.72 11.27 -11.41
CA PRO A 183 -7.70 11.15 -10.38
C PRO A 183 -6.48 12.00 -10.70
N GLU A 184 -5.86 12.56 -9.68
CA GLU A 184 -4.68 13.40 -9.83
C GLU A 184 -3.73 13.27 -8.63
N PHE A 185 -2.44 13.22 -8.90
CA PHE A 185 -1.41 13.52 -7.91
C PHE A 185 -0.99 14.98 -8.06
N ALA A 186 -1.14 15.76 -7.01
CA ALA A 186 -0.70 17.15 -6.97
C ALA A 186 0.83 17.28 -7.14
N ILE A 187 1.29 18.48 -7.45
CA ILE A 187 2.72 18.81 -7.48
C ILE A 187 3.36 18.48 -6.13
N GLY A 188 4.48 17.76 -6.15
CA GLY A 188 5.20 17.33 -4.95
C GLY A 188 4.63 16.12 -4.22
N ALA A 189 3.48 15.57 -4.66
CA ALA A 189 2.84 14.45 -3.98
C ALA A 189 3.59 13.13 -4.15
N ILE A 190 4.29 12.94 -5.27
CA ILE A 190 5.11 11.76 -5.51
C ILE A 190 6.57 12.08 -5.21
N VAL A 191 7.10 11.49 -4.14
CA VAL A 191 8.49 11.67 -3.69
C VAL A 191 9.25 10.37 -3.86
N VAL A 192 10.42 10.44 -4.52
CA VAL A 192 11.32 9.30 -4.70
C VAL A 192 12.63 9.57 -3.99
N GLN A 193 13.05 8.66 -3.13
CA GLN A 193 14.39 8.66 -2.54
C GLN A 193 15.40 8.03 -3.51
N ILE A 194 16.60 8.60 -3.57
CA ILE A 194 17.69 8.19 -4.48
C ILE A 194 19.04 8.15 -3.77
#